data_c992c67ef6a108cfaac476f71a74c9c1
#
_entry.id   c992c67ef6a108cfaac476f71a74c9c1
#
_cell.length_a   1.000
_cell.length_b   1.000
_cell.length_c   1.000
_cell.angle_alpha   90.00
_cell.angle_beta   90.00
_cell.angle_gamma   90.00
#
_symmetry.space_group_name_H-M   'P 1'
#
loop_
_entity.id
_entity.type
_entity.pdbx_description
1 polymer ?
#
loop_
_entity_poly.entity_id
_entity_poly.type
_entity_poly.pdbx_seq_one_letter_code
_entity_poly.pdbx_strand_id
1 'polypeptide(L)'
;MKWVLTTFAFLGLVPMLGVCSAMADEATYVALPAPKTDGKISVEKALKSRRSLRNPQETPIALGEVGQLCWAAQGVTDEKGHRTAPSAMASYPLELYVIVGAVKGIAPCLYHYEPAGHRLRLVSSGDKRSEFMEKAVGQAWIAKAPVIFVISGSTGKMTKMKDRKMQFMATEAGLAAQGFFLQAEALGLGSTFVGGFDPAKARQALGLSASEDVLAVLPVGKKP
;
A
#
# COMPACT_ATOMS: atom_id res chain seq x y z
N MET A 1 -21.95 -55.06 -63.71
CA MET A 1 -22.39 -55.01 -62.25
C MET A 1 -21.15 -54.58 -61.44
N LYS A 2 -21.13 -53.33 -61.01
CA LYS A 2 -20.00 -52.76 -60.26
C LYS A 2 -20.44 -52.70 -58.81
N TRP A 3 -19.69 -53.33 -57.94
CA TRP A 3 -19.89 -53.27 -56.49
C TRP A 3 -19.10 -52.08 -55.94
N VAL A 4 -19.78 -51.15 -55.22
CA VAL A 4 -19.16 -50.02 -54.52
C VAL A 4 -18.99 -50.47 -53.09
N LEU A 5 -17.75 -50.51 -52.60
CA LEU A 5 -17.38 -50.71 -51.19
C LEU A 5 -17.38 -49.37 -50.53
N THR A 6 -18.28 -49.18 -49.55
CA THR A 6 -18.33 -48.01 -48.70
C THR A 6 -17.52 -48.27 -47.43
N THR A 7 -16.44 -47.56 -47.27
CA THR A 7 -15.57 -47.61 -46.07
C THR A 7 -16.10 -46.67 -45.00
N PHE A 8 -16.53 -47.20 -43.87
CA PHE A 8 -16.88 -46.41 -42.68
C PHE A 8 -15.61 -46.08 -41.92
N ALA A 9 -15.29 -44.78 -41.82
CA ALA A 9 -14.23 -44.28 -40.95
C ALA A 9 -14.80 -44.09 -39.51
N PHE A 10 -14.28 -44.87 -38.58
CA PHE A 10 -14.51 -44.67 -37.13
C PHE A 10 -13.65 -43.51 -36.64
N LEU A 11 -14.30 -42.37 -36.32
CA LEU A 11 -13.64 -41.28 -35.62
C LEU A 11 -13.58 -41.64 -34.13
N GLY A 12 -12.41 -42.00 -33.64
CA GLY A 12 -12.16 -42.22 -32.22
C GLY A 12 -12.13 -40.91 -31.48
N LEU A 13 -13.08 -40.73 -30.56
CA LEU A 13 -13.15 -39.62 -29.61
C LEU A 13 -12.08 -39.85 -28.54
N VAL A 14 -10.97 -39.09 -28.59
CA VAL A 14 -9.95 -39.08 -27.55
C VAL A 14 -10.47 -38.15 -26.43
N PRO A 15 -10.62 -38.61 -25.18
CA PRO A 15 -10.96 -37.71 -24.10
C PRO A 15 -9.77 -36.79 -23.81
N MET A 16 -9.93 -35.50 -24.04
CA MET A 16 -9.02 -34.47 -23.57
C MET A 16 -9.06 -34.48 -22.03
N LEU A 17 -8.12 -35.18 -21.44
CA LEU A 17 -7.77 -34.99 -20.03
C LEU A 17 -7.26 -33.53 -19.88
N GLY A 18 -8.13 -32.67 -19.35
CA GLY A 18 -7.77 -31.30 -18.98
C GLY A 18 -6.67 -31.35 -17.92
N VAL A 19 -5.45 -31.05 -18.35
CA VAL A 19 -4.36 -30.70 -17.44
C VAL A 19 -4.76 -29.39 -16.79
N CYS A 20 -5.25 -29.47 -15.55
CA CYS A 20 -5.41 -28.34 -14.67
C CYS A 20 -3.99 -27.85 -14.37
N SER A 21 -3.45 -26.97 -15.23
CA SER A 21 -2.24 -26.23 -14.94
C SER A 21 -2.56 -25.35 -13.74
N ALA A 22 -1.96 -25.64 -12.58
CA ALA A 22 -1.94 -24.74 -11.45
C ALA A 22 -1.27 -23.45 -11.92
N MET A 23 -2.09 -22.46 -12.28
CA MET A 23 -1.63 -21.08 -12.48
C MET A 23 -1.06 -20.65 -11.14
N ALA A 24 0.26 -20.53 -11.05
CA ALA A 24 0.89 -19.75 -10.00
C ALA A 24 0.20 -18.38 -10.01
N ASP A 25 -0.29 -17.96 -8.83
CA ASP A 25 -1.01 -16.70 -8.64
C ASP A 25 -0.04 -15.57 -9.03
N GLU A 26 -0.12 -15.11 -10.30
CA GLU A 26 0.70 -13.99 -10.76
C GLU A 26 0.25 -12.76 -9.99
N ALA A 27 1.12 -12.27 -9.11
CA ALA A 27 0.86 -11.10 -8.31
C ALA A 27 0.43 -9.92 -9.21
N THR A 28 -0.79 -9.43 -9.00
CA THR A 28 -1.30 -8.29 -9.77
C THR A 28 -0.65 -7.00 -9.28
N TYR A 29 0.00 -6.28 -10.20
CA TYR A 29 0.67 -5.03 -9.93
C TYR A 29 -0.01 -3.84 -10.60
N VAL A 30 0.01 -2.70 -9.92
CA VAL A 30 -0.36 -1.39 -10.46
C VAL A 30 0.88 -0.50 -10.44
N ALA A 31 1.38 -0.14 -11.62
CA ALA A 31 2.47 0.82 -11.75
C ALA A 31 2.00 2.20 -11.28
N LEU A 32 2.80 2.87 -10.48
CA LEU A 32 2.55 4.24 -10.05
C LEU A 32 3.22 5.21 -11.02
N PRO A 33 2.63 6.40 -11.26
CA PRO A 33 3.32 7.46 -12.00
C PRO A 33 4.64 7.82 -11.32
N ALA A 34 5.67 8.11 -12.12
CA ALA A 34 6.98 8.51 -11.61
C ALA A 34 6.85 9.67 -10.61
N PRO A 35 7.56 9.61 -9.47
CA PRO A 35 7.49 10.66 -8.46
C PRO A 35 8.08 11.97 -8.99
N LYS A 36 7.45 13.07 -8.61
CA LYS A 36 7.96 14.43 -8.90
C LYS A 36 8.94 14.83 -7.82
N THR A 37 10.09 15.32 -8.21
CA THR A 37 11.13 15.82 -7.30
C THR A 37 11.10 17.34 -7.14
N ASP A 38 10.36 18.04 -8.01
CA ASP A 38 10.18 19.49 -7.95
C ASP A 38 8.75 19.83 -7.52
N GLY A 39 8.63 20.48 -6.36
CA GLY A 39 7.35 20.89 -5.78
C GLY A 39 7.12 22.40 -5.92
N LYS A 40 5.83 22.81 -5.92
CA LYS A 40 5.45 24.24 -5.93
C LYS A 40 5.41 24.86 -4.53
N ILE A 41 5.44 24.04 -3.49
CA ILE A 41 5.34 24.47 -2.08
C ILE A 41 6.68 24.18 -1.41
N SER A 42 7.27 25.20 -0.78
CA SER A 42 8.52 25.02 -0.05
C SER A 42 8.29 24.19 1.24
N VAL A 43 9.37 23.58 1.73
CA VAL A 43 9.33 22.80 2.97
C VAL A 43 8.86 23.67 4.15
N GLU A 44 9.32 24.92 4.23
CA GLU A 44 8.95 25.88 5.26
C GLU A 44 7.45 26.19 5.24
N LYS A 45 6.89 26.35 4.03
CA LYS A 45 5.46 26.58 3.87
C LYS A 45 4.66 25.34 4.27
N ALA A 46 5.09 24.15 3.87
CA ALA A 46 4.45 22.90 4.26
C ALA A 46 4.51 22.69 5.79
N LEU A 47 5.65 22.93 6.42
CA LEU A 47 5.82 22.89 7.87
C LEU A 47 4.88 23.85 8.60
N LYS A 48 4.78 25.10 8.09
CA LYS A 48 3.93 26.16 8.68
C LYS A 48 2.43 25.82 8.57
N SER A 49 1.99 25.27 7.45
CA SER A 49 0.57 25.08 7.13
C SER A 49 0.00 23.72 7.51
N ARG A 50 0.84 22.68 7.62
CA ARG A 50 0.40 21.32 7.95
C ARG A 50 -0.42 21.27 9.24
N ARG A 51 -1.62 20.74 9.19
CA ARG A 51 -2.46 20.43 10.35
C ARG A 51 -2.98 19.00 10.26
N SER A 52 -3.27 18.39 11.42
CA SER A 52 -3.94 17.09 11.50
C SER A 52 -5.37 17.21 10.97
N LEU A 53 -5.69 16.46 9.92
CA LEU A 53 -7.02 16.44 9.30
C LEU A 53 -7.80 15.22 9.81
N ARG A 54 -8.98 15.48 10.42
CA ARG A 54 -9.89 14.44 10.95
C ARG A 54 -11.29 14.46 10.32
N ASN A 55 -11.47 15.32 9.30
CA ASN A 55 -12.70 15.44 8.52
C ASN A 55 -12.36 15.53 7.02
N PRO A 56 -11.72 14.49 6.45
CA PRO A 56 -11.38 14.49 5.03
C PRO A 56 -12.64 14.52 4.19
N GLN A 57 -12.59 15.23 3.05
CA GLN A 57 -13.64 15.11 2.03
C GLN A 57 -13.58 13.70 1.43
N GLU A 58 -14.76 13.13 1.15
CA GLU A 58 -14.90 11.80 0.53
C GLU A 58 -14.60 11.82 -0.99
N THR A 59 -14.21 12.98 -1.54
CA THR A 59 -13.91 13.15 -2.96
C THR A 59 -12.71 12.31 -3.39
N PRO A 60 -12.77 11.63 -4.54
CA PRO A 60 -11.67 10.83 -5.04
C PRO A 60 -10.38 11.62 -5.21
N ILE A 61 -9.25 11.01 -4.87
CA ILE A 61 -7.91 11.51 -5.17
C ILE A 61 -7.33 10.80 -6.40
N ALA A 62 -6.26 11.33 -6.98
CA ALA A 62 -5.63 10.74 -8.15
C ALA A 62 -4.61 9.66 -7.78
N LEU A 63 -4.41 8.67 -8.66
CA LEU A 63 -3.37 7.64 -8.49
C LEU A 63 -1.97 8.25 -8.36
N GLY A 64 -1.69 9.34 -9.09
CA GLY A 64 -0.41 10.06 -8.96
C GLY A 64 -0.20 10.70 -7.58
N GLU A 65 -1.28 11.14 -6.89
CA GLU A 65 -1.19 11.64 -5.52
C GLU A 65 -0.87 10.50 -4.55
N VAL A 66 -1.49 9.32 -4.75
CA VAL A 66 -1.17 8.11 -3.97
C VAL A 66 0.29 7.70 -4.18
N GLY A 67 0.77 7.66 -5.44
CA GLY A 67 2.16 7.33 -5.77
C GLY A 67 3.16 8.30 -5.13
N GLN A 68 2.88 9.60 -5.21
CA GLN A 68 3.72 10.63 -4.62
C GLN A 68 3.81 10.50 -3.09
N LEU A 69 2.70 10.14 -2.42
CA LEU A 69 2.67 9.90 -0.98
C LEU A 69 3.43 8.62 -0.59
N CYS A 70 3.30 7.55 -1.37
CA CYS A 70 4.09 6.34 -1.20
C CYS A 70 5.59 6.63 -1.28
N TRP A 71 5.99 7.39 -2.31
CA TRP A 71 7.37 7.79 -2.50
C TRP A 71 7.89 8.66 -1.34
N ALA A 72 7.12 9.65 -0.91
CA ALA A 72 7.50 10.53 0.20
C ALA A 72 7.72 9.76 1.51
N ALA A 73 7.00 8.66 1.73
CA ALA A 73 7.14 7.82 2.92
C ALA A 73 8.34 6.87 2.84
N GLN A 74 8.51 6.16 1.70
CA GLN A 74 9.43 5.03 1.59
C GLN A 74 10.05 4.86 0.19
N GLY A 75 9.93 5.86 -0.70
CA GLY A 75 10.43 5.76 -2.07
C GLY A 75 11.94 5.66 -2.15
N VAL A 76 12.43 4.95 -3.16
CA VAL A 76 13.85 4.88 -3.50
C VAL A 76 14.27 6.19 -4.16
N THR A 77 15.45 6.70 -3.79
CA THR A 77 15.96 8.00 -4.24
C THR A 77 17.19 7.90 -5.13
N ASP A 78 17.89 6.77 -5.12
CA ASP A 78 19.07 6.53 -5.94
C ASP A 78 19.28 5.05 -6.27
N GLU A 79 20.25 4.76 -7.12
CA GLU A 79 20.61 3.41 -7.56
C GLU A 79 21.16 2.51 -6.44
N LYS A 80 21.59 3.08 -5.32
CA LYS A 80 22.07 2.34 -4.14
C LYS A 80 20.91 1.88 -3.25
N GLY A 81 19.68 2.28 -3.59
CA GLY A 81 18.47 1.91 -2.86
C GLY A 81 18.22 2.73 -1.60
N HIS A 82 18.84 3.90 -1.47
CA HIS A 82 18.51 4.83 -0.39
C HIS A 82 17.05 5.27 -0.52
N ARG A 83 16.39 5.53 0.62
CA ARG A 83 14.99 5.91 0.66
C ARG A 83 14.81 7.35 1.13
N THR A 84 13.64 7.89 0.87
CA THR A 84 13.21 9.22 1.35
C THR A 84 13.24 9.34 2.86
N ALA A 85 12.88 8.26 3.59
CA ALA A 85 13.03 8.19 5.04
C ALA A 85 14.33 7.48 5.42
N PRO A 86 15.13 8.03 6.36
CA PRO A 86 16.33 7.37 6.84
C PRO A 86 16.01 6.10 7.63
N SER A 87 16.93 5.14 7.61
CA SER A 87 16.80 3.90 8.36
C SER A 87 18.10 3.53 9.05
N ALA A 88 18.00 3.12 10.30
CA ALA A 88 19.13 2.68 11.11
C ALA A 88 19.84 1.49 10.45
N MET A 89 21.15 1.64 10.22
CA MET A 89 21.99 0.63 9.55
C MET A 89 21.50 0.26 8.14
N ALA A 90 20.71 1.12 7.48
CA ALA A 90 20.03 0.86 6.20
C ALA A 90 19.22 -0.45 6.24
N SER A 91 18.57 -0.74 7.35
CA SER A 91 17.79 -1.98 7.56
C SER A 91 16.45 -1.96 6.85
N TYR A 92 15.85 -0.77 6.66
CA TYR A 92 14.56 -0.55 6.02
C TYR A 92 13.46 -1.52 6.48
N PRO A 93 13.16 -1.57 7.81
CA PRO A 93 12.22 -2.53 8.37
C PRO A 93 10.78 -2.24 8.01
N LEU A 94 10.47 -1.01 7.56
CA LEU A 94 9.10 -0.55 7.33
C LEU A 94 8.51 -1.11 6.04
N GLU A 95 7.21 -1.38 6.10
CA GLU A 95 6.31 -1.68 5.00
C GLU A 95 5.21 -0.64 4.94
N LEU A 96 4.67 -0.41 3.75
CA LEU A 96 3.59 0.53 3.53
C LEU A 96 2.42 -0.16 2.82
N TYR A 97 1.28 -0.21 3.48
CA TYR A 97 0.03 -0.71 2.91
C TYR A 97 -0.90 0.43 2.57
N VAL A 98 -1.70 0.24 1.52
CA VAL A 98 -2.64 1.25 0.99
C VAL A 98 -4.01 0.63 0.87
N ILE A 99 -4.94 1.03 1.75
CA ILE A 99 -6.35 0.66 1.69
C ILE A 99 -7.04 1.68 0.80
N VAL A 100 -7.28 1.29 -0.44
CA VAL A 100 -7.91 2.14 -1.46
C VAL A 100 -9.42 2.02 -1.37
N GLY A 101 -10.11 3.16 -1.33
CA GLY A 101 -11.55 3.26 -1.47
C GLY A 101 -11.93 4.12 -2.67
N ALA A 102 -11.65 5.41 -2.63
CA ALA A 102 -12.01 6.35 -3.69
C ALA A 102 -10.77 6.98 -4.32
N VAL A 103 -10.10 6.25 -5.21
CA VAL A 103 -8.92 6.70 -5.97
C VAL A 103 -9.18 6.51 -7.46
N LYS A 104 -8.94 7.56 -8.27
CA LYS A 104 -9.13 7.51 -9.72
C LYS A 104 -8.05 6.62 -10.36
N GLY A 105 -8.46 5.68 -11.20
CA GLY A 105 -7.56 4.83 -12.00
C GLY A 105 -7.09 3.57 -11.30
N ILE A 106 -7.64 3.22 -10.11
CA ILE A 106 -7.34 1.98 -9.41
C ILE A 106 -8.58 1.46 -8.69
N ALA A 107 -8.73 0.15 -8.60
CA ALA A 107 -9.83 -0.50 -7.92
C ALA A 107 -9.76 -0.35 -6.39
N PRO A 108 -10.90 -0.29 -5.69
CA PRO A 108 -10.95 -0.36 -4.23
C PRO A 108 -10.45 -1.72 -3.74
N CYS A 109 -9.26 -1.75 -3.15
CA CYS A 109 -8.58 -2.96 -2.68
C CYS A 109 -7.56 -2.59 -1.61
N LEU A 110 -6.99 -3.61 -0.96
CA LEU A 110 -5.78 -3.48 -0.15
C LEU A 110 -4.56 -3.77 -1.02
N TYR A 111 -3.61 -2.85 -1.00
CA TYR A 111 -2.35 -2.97 -1.72
C TYR A 111 -1.15 -2.85 -0.78
N HIS A 112 -0.03 -3.44 -1.19
CA HIS A 112 1.28 -3.26 -0.59
C HIS A 112 2.17 -2.46 -1.53
N TYR A 113 2.82 -1.42 -1.04
CA TYR A 113 3.75 -0.62 -1.83
C TYR A 113 5.12 -1.28 -1.92
N GLU A 114 5.62 -1.46 -3.13
CA GLU A 114 6.96 -1.96 -3.42
C GLU A 114 7.86 -0.81 -3.89
N PRO A 115 8.77 -0.29 -3.03
CA PRO A 115 9.57 0.89 -3.32
C PRO A 115 10.49 0.74 -4.53
N ALA A 116 11.13 -0.43 -4.68
CA ALA A 116 12.10 -0.68 -5.76
C ALA A 116 11.48 -0.58 -7.16
N GLY A 117 10.21 -0.95 -7.30
CA GLY A 117 9.47 -0.87 -8.57
C GLY A 117 8.53 0.33 -8.65
N HIS A 118 8.44 1.14 -7.60
CA HIS A 118 7.45 2.22 -7.45
C HIS A 118 6.06 1.78 -7.91
N ARG A 119 5.56 0.69 -7.31
CA ARG A 119 4.32 0.02 -7.71
C ARG A 119 3.54 -0.48 -6.49
N LEU A 120 2.27 -0.75 -6.72
CA LEU A 120 1.39 -1.37 -5.73
C LEU A 120 1.14 -2.82 -6.11
N ARG A 121 1.40 -3.75 -5.20
CA ARG A 121 1.03 -5.16 -5.33
C ARG A 121 -0.31 -5.39 -4.66
N LEU A 122 -1.25 -6.01 -5.36
CA LEU A 122 -2.55 -6.39 -4.78
C LEU A 122 -2.34 -7.40 -3.64
N VAL A 123 -2.96 -7.13 -2.50
CA VAL A 123 -2.98 -8.02 -1.32
C VAL A 123 -4.34 -8.69 -1.18
N SER A 124 -5.42 -7.90 -1.21
CA SER A 124 -6.79 -8.45 -1.18
C SER A 124 -7.77 -7.52 -1.90
N SER A 125 -8.79 -8.10 -2.52
CA SER A 125 -9.82 -7.38 -3.25
C SER A 125 -10.87 -6.76 -2.34
N GLY A 126 -11.56 -5.74 -2.85
CA GLY A 126 -12.66 -5.05 -2.19
C GLY A 126 -12.22 -3.90 -1.27
N ASP A 127 -13.14 -2.98 -1.02
CA ASP A 127 -12.94 -1.85 -0.12
C ASP A 127 -12.85 -2.33 1.34
N LYS A 128 -11.68 -2.20 1.94
CA LYS A 128 -11.40 -2.64 3.31
C LYS A 128 -11.48 -1.53 4.35
N ARG A 129 -11.81 -0.29 3.97
CA ARG A 129 -11.78 0.86 4.89
C ARG A 129 -12.72 0.70 6.08
N SER A 130 -13.98 0.35 5.83
CA SER A 130 -14.98 0.16 6.91
C SER A 130 -14.61 -1.00 7.81
N GLU A 131 -14.26 -2.16 7.23
CA GLU A 131 -13.84 -3.33 7.98
C GLU A 131 -12.62 -3.05 8.88
N PHE A 132 -11.60 -2.40 8.33
CA PHE A 132 -10.39 -2.02 9.06
C PHE A 132 -10.69 -1.03 10.18
N MET A 133 -11.49 -0.01 9.90
CA MET A 133 -11.92 0.98 10.89
C MET A 133 -12.70 0.34 12.04
N GLU A 134 -13.70 -0.48 11.74
CA GLU A 134 -14.55 -1.11 12.75
C GLU A 134 -13.78 -2.09 13.63
N LYS A 135 -12.96 -2.93 13.02
CA LYS A 135 -12.24 -3.99 13.74
C LYS A 135 -11.04 -3.46 14.54
N ALA A 136 -10.30 -2.50 14.00
CA ALA A 136 -9.00 -2.13 14.54
C ALA A 136 -8.93 -0.74 15.16
N VAL A 137 -9.69 0.25 14.67
CA VAL A 137 -9.45 1.66 15.03
C VAL A 137 -10.59 2.26 15.85
N GLY A 138 -11.84 1.96 15.54
CA GLY A 138 -13.00 2.46 16.27
C GLY A 138 -13.31 3.95 16.08
N GLN A 139 -12.78 4.60 15.01
CA GLN A 139 -12.97 6.02 14.71
C GLN A 139 -13.63 6.19 13.34
N ALA A 140 -14.96 6.33 13.30
CA ALA A 140 -15.78 6.28 12.08
C ALA A 140 -15.35 7.25 10.96
N TRP A 141 -14.79 8.42 11.30
CA TRP A 141 -14.33 9.41 10.32
C TRP A 141 -13.19 8.88 9.42
N ILE A 142 -12.44 7.87 9.88
CA ILE A 142 -11.31 7.29 9.12
C ILE A 142 -11.81 6.56 7.87
N ALA A 143 -12.95 5.87 7.94
CA ALA A 143 -13.55 5.18 6.79
C ALA A 143 -14.03 6.15 5.69
N LYS A 144 -14.22 7.44 6.02
CA LYS A 144 -14.58 8.50 5.05
C LYS A 144 -13.40 8.95 4.19
N ALA A 145 -12.17 8.73 4.65
CA ALA A 145 -11.00 9.07 3.85
C ALA A 145 -10.98 8.26 2.54
N PRO A 146 -10.74 8.88 1.38
CA PRO A 146 -10.67 8.18 0.10
C PRO A 146 -9.59 7.09 0.06
N VAL A 147 -8.55 7.22 0.88
CA VAL A 147 -7.47 6.24 1.03
C VAL A 147 -6.92 6.28 2.45
N ILE A 148 -6.53 5.11 2.97
CA ILE A 148 -5.87 4.97 4.27
C ILE A 148 -4.52 4.30 4.02
N PHE A 149 -3.44 4.94 4.43
CA PHE A 149 -2.12 4.33 4.44
C PHE A 149 -1.85 3.73 5.82
N VAL A 150 -1.19 2.60 5.85
CA VAL A 150 -0.79 1.92 7.08
C VAL A 150 0.70 1.66 7.04
N ILE A 151 1.43 2.20 7.99
CA ILE A 151 2.84 1.90 8.19
C ILE A 151 2.91 0.72 9.15
N SER A 152 3.55 -0.33 8.70
CA SER A 152 3.92 -1.49 9.51
C SER A 152 5.42 -1.75 9.40
N GLY A 153 5.91 -2.78 10.05
CA GLY A 153 7.31 -3.15 9.94
C GLY A 153 7.64 -4.44 10.67
N SER A 154 8.83 -4.96 10.38
CA SER A 154 9.33 -6.18 11.02
C SER A 154 10.73 -5.97 11.59
N THR A 155 10.87 -6.20 12.89
CA THR A 155 12.18 -6.18 13.56
C THR A 155 13.11 -7.29 13.07
N GLY A 156 12.58 -8.32 12.41
CA GLY A 156 13.35 -9.38 11.75
C GLY A 156 14.28 -8.86 10.64
N LYS A 157 13.90 -7.77 9.96
CA LYS A 157 14.75 -7.12 8.95
C LYS A 157 15.96 -6.39 9.54
N MET A 158 15.94 -6.07 10.83
CA MET A 158 17.00 -5.33 11.52
C MET A 158 18.10 -6.28 12.04
N THR A 159 18.68 -7.08 11.17
CA THR A 159 19.64 -8.14 11.50
C THR A 159 20.94 -7.62 12.09
N LYS A 160 21.37 -6.41 11.69
CA LYS A 160 22.60 -5.76 12.17
C LYS A 160 22.44 -5.15 13.57
N MET A 161 21.22 -5.10 14.11
CA MET A 161 20.94 -4.53 15.43
C MET A 161 20.72 -5.65 16.45
N LYS A 162 21.27 -5.48 17.64
CA LYS A 162 21.08 -6.40 18.77
C LYS A 162 19.87 -5.98 19.61
N ASP A 163 19.85 -4.73 20.05
CA ASP A 163 18.90 -4.20 21.01
C ASP A 163 18.07 -3.07 20.42
N ARG A 164 16.98 -2.69 21.09
CA ARG A 164 16.16 -1.52 20.81
C ARG A 164 15.54 -1.48 19.39
N LYS A 165 15.43 -2.63 18.73
CA LYS A 165 14.88 -2.73 17.35
C LYS A 165 13.50 -2.07 17.23
N MET A 166 12.58 -2.36 18.15
CA MET A 166 11.25 -1.77 18.16
C MET A 166 11.30 -0.25 18.30
N GLN A 167 12.18 0.27 19.17
CA GLN A 167 12.33 1.72 19.34
C GLN A 167 12.80 2.41 18.06
N PHE A 168 13.82 1.84 17.38
CA PHE A 168 14.29 2.39 16.09
C PHE A 168 13.22 2.30 15.02
N MET A 169 12.53 1.16 14.91
CA MET A 169 11.46 0.95 13.95
C MET A 169 10.30 1.94 14.16
N ALA A 170 9.90 2.18 15.40
CA ALA A 170 8.88 3.18 15.73
C ALA A 170 9.34 4.63 15.41
N THR A 171 10.62 4.93 15.66
CA THR A 171 11.21 6.22 15.28
C THR A 171 11.19 6.42 13.76
N GLU A 172 11.59 5.40 13.02
CA GLU A 172 11.57 5.43 11.54
C GLU A 172 10.15 5.60 10.99
N ALA A 173 9.15 4.98 11.61
CA ALA A 173 7.75 5.18 11.24
C ALA A 173 7.32 6.65 11.42
N GLY A 174 7.77 7.32 12.47
CA GLY A 174 7.54 8.75 12.68
C GLY A 174 8.23 9.62 11.62
N LEU A 175 9.47 9.27 11.24
CA LEU A 175 10.21 9.99 10.19
C LEU A 175 9.54 9.82 8.82
N ALA A 176 9.13 8.61 8.45
CA ALA A 176 8.39 8.33 7.24
C ALA A 176 7.04 9.06 7.22
N ALA A 177 6.30 9.04 8.33
CA ALA A 177 5.04 9.75 8.46
C ALA A 177 5.21 11.26 8.33
N GLN A 178 6.28 11.85 8.85
CA GLN A 178 6.52 13.30 8.71
C GLN A 178 6.79 13.68 7.25
N GLY A 179 7.63 12.93 6.52
CA GLY A 179 7.83 13.14 5.08
C GLY A 179 6.52 13.04 4.30
N PHE A 180 5.72 12.03 4.62
CA PHE A 180 4.37 11.83 4.07
C PHE A 180 3.45 13.04 4.32
N PHE A 181 3.42 13.60 5.54
CA PHE A 181 2.56 14.75 5.87
C PHE A 181 2.96 16.01 5.14
N LEU A 182 4.26 16.28 5.00
CA LEU A 182 4.74 17.43 4.25
C LEU A 182 4.38 17.31 2.77
N GLN A 183 4.48 16.10 2.22
CA GLN A 183 4.07 15.84 0.84
C GLN A 183 2.55 15.95 0.65
N ALA A 184 1.75 15.44 1.59
CA ALA A 184 0.30 15.61 1.57
C ALA A 184 -0.08 17.09 1.55
N GLU A 185 0.56 17.91 2.40
CA GLU A 185 0.36 19.36 2.43
C GLU A 185 0.72 20.01 1.08
N ALA A 186 1.84 19.62 0.48
CA ALA A 186 2.27 20.13 -0.83
C ALA A 186 1.32 19.76 -1.97
N LEU A 187 0.58 18.67 -1.84
CA LEU A 187 -0.46 18.23 -2.79
C LEU A 187 -1.84 18.85 -2.51
N GLY A 188 -1.97 19.71 -1.48
CA GLY A 188 -3.27 20.25 -1.07
C GLY A 188 -4.17 19.23 -0.34
N LEU A 189 -3.59 18.11 0.06
CA LEU A 189 -4.25 17.07 0.85
C LEU A 189 -3.99 17.30 2.34
N GLY A 190 -4.73 16.56 3.16
CA GLY A 190 -4.49 16.50 4.59
C GLY A 190 -4.47 15.06 5.10
N SER A 191 -3.77 14.87 6.22
CA SER A 191 -3.68 13.58 6.91
C SER A 191 -3.47 13.81 8.40
N THR A 192 -3.50 12.72 9.17
CA THR A 192 -3.13 12.73 10.58
C THR A 192 -2.50 11.40 10.98
N PHE A 193 -1.65 11.44 11.99
CA PHE A 193 -1.10 10.24 12.61
C PHE A 193 -2.13 9.66 13.58
N VAL A 194 -2.63 8.47 13.30
CA VAL A 194 -3.49 7.71 14.20
C VAL A 194 -2.66 6.60 14.82
N GLY A 195 -2.39 6.72 16.12
CA GLY A 195 -1.73 5.69 16.93
C GLY A 195 -2.68 4.98 17.88
N GLY A 196 -3.92 5.48 18.01
CA GLY A 196 -4.97 4.87 18.85
C GLY A 196 -5.72 3.79 18.08
N PHE A 197 -5.16 2.60 17.96
CA PHE A 197 -5.76 1.41 17.35
C PHE A 197 -5.30 0.17 18.12
N ASP A 198 -5.97 -0.97 17.90
CA ASP A 198 -5.55 -2.27 18.39
C ASP A 198 -4.56 -2.90 17.39
N PRO A 199 -3.26 -3.04 17.72
CA PRO A 199 -2.24 -3.53 16.78
C PRO A 199 -2.49 -4.97 16.30
N ALA A 200 -3.02 -5.84 17.17
CA ALA A 200 -3.28 -7.24 16.84
C ALA A 200 -4.46 -7.35 15.84
N LYS A 201 -5.52 -6.60 16.10
CA LYS A 201 -6.69 -6.54 15.20
C LYS A 201 -6.35 -5.86 13.88
N ALA A 202 -5.51 -4.81 13.88
CA ALA A 202 -5.04 -4.15 12.67
C ALA A 202 -4.22 -5.11 11.80
N ARG A 203 -3.30 -5.86 12.40
CA ARG A 203 -2.53 -6.91 11.72
C ARG A 203 -3.45 -7.96 11.09
N GLN A 204 -4.43 -8.45 11.84
CA GLN A 204 -5.38 -9.45 11.37
C GLN A 204 -6.26 -8.92 10.21
N ALA A 205 -6.79 -7.69 10.34
CA ALA A 205 -7.64 -7.08 9.33
C ALA A 205 -6.90 -6.84 7.99
N LEU A 206 -5.58 -6.65 8.03
CA LEU A 206 -4.73 -6.50 6.86
C LEU A 206 -4.13 -7.83 6.36
N GLY A 207 -4.33 -8.93 7.07
CA GLY A 207 -3.75 -10.23 6.71
C GLY A 207 -2.22 -10.28 6.81
N LEU A 208 -1.62 -9.49 7.72
CA LEU A 208 -0.16 -9.42 7.87
C LEU A 208 0.37 -10.62 8.64
N SER A 209 1.66 -10.92 8.44
CA SER A 209 2.34 -11.99 9.15
C SER A 209 2.45 -11.70 10.66
N ALA A 210 2.62 -12.75 11.47
CA ALA A 210 2.78 -12.62 12.92
C ALA A 210 4.06 -11.86 13.32
N SER A 211 5.06 -11.76 12.42
CA SER A 211 6.31 -11.04 12.62
C SER A 211 6.27 -9.57 12.23
N GLU A 212 5.10 -9.07 11.82
CA GLU A 212 4.91 -7.71 11.35
C GLU A 212 4.02 -6.92 12.31
N ASP A 213 4.48 -5.77 12.75
CA ASP A 213 3.77 -4.89 13.68
C ASP A 213 3.21 -3.67 12.94
N VAL A 214 1.93 -3.34 13.18
CA VAL A 214 1.33 -2.10 12.70
C VAL A 214 1.77 -0.95 13.62
N LEU A 215 2.30 0.14 13.04
CA LEU A 215 2.92 1.24 13.75
C LEU A 215 2.12 2.55 13.65
N ALA A 216 1.47 2.79 12.51
CA ALA A 216 0.69 4.00 12.30
C ALA A 216 -0.39 3.81 11.22
N VAL A 217 -1.50 4.52 11.38
CA VAL A 217 -2.58 4.61 10.39
C VAL A 217 -2.71 6.07 9.94
N LEU A 218 -2.63 6.32 8.63
CA LEU A 218 -2.58 7.64 8.03
C LEU A 218 -3.73 7.81 7.02
N PRO A 219 -4.94 8.18 7.47
CA PRO A 219 -6.05 8.48 6.56
C PRO A 219 -5.75 9.78 5.80
N VAL A 220 -6.04 9.81 4.50
CA VAL A 220 -5.75 10.94 3.62
C VAL A 220 -6.99 11.33 2.82
N GLY A 221 -7.19 12.61 2.63
CA GLY A 221 -8.20 13.18 1.75
C GLY A 221 -7.98 14.66 1.52
N LYS A 222 -8.85 15.26 0.71
CA LYS A 222 -8.86 16.70 0.51
C LYS A 222 -9.30 17.40 1.78
N LYS A 223 -8.77 18.58 2.01
CA LYS A 223 -9.22 19.49 3.06
C LYS A 223 -10.62 20.02 2.73
N PRO A 224 -11.49 20.26 3.74
CA PRO A 224 -12.79 20.89 3.53
C PRO A 224 -12.68 22.26 2.89
#